data_bf34811bd22a6b41d52845d1e3357f4f
#
_entry.id   bf34811bd22a6b41d52845d1e3357f4f
#
_cell.length_a   1.000
_cell.length_b   1.000
_cell.length_c   1.000
_cell.angle_alpha   90.00
_cell.angle_beta   90.00
_cell.angle_gamma   90.00
#
_symmetry.space_group_name_H-M   'P 1'
#
loop_
_entity.id
_entity.type
_entity.pdbx_description
1 polymer ?
#
loop_
_entity_poly.entity_id
_entity_poly.type
_entity_poly.pdbx_seq_one_letter_code
_entity_poly.pdbx_strand_id
1 'polypeptide(L)'
;MLTILEKHHTRADVEAAIDIVHGTGIALRPTWVPFTPWTTLDDYLEILQFVDTHRLVYHVDPVQYAVRLLVPPGSYLLNRPETKTLSLTLDEAAFSYTWAHPDARMDELHKTVSALVENDARAGVDTLETFYRIWSLAADMHGSRHTPLGFRSKEVHQPAPRITEAWFC
;
A
#
# COMPACT_ATOMS: atom_id res chain seq x y z
N MET A 1 0.53 0.28 -13.63
CA MET A 1 1.66 0.13 -12.67
C MET A 1 2.43 -1.19 -12.85
N LEU A 2 1.81 -2.38 -12.86
CA LEU A 2 2.50 -3.68 -12.97
C LEU A 2 3.44 -3.77 -14.18
N THR A 3 3.08 -3.16 -15.31
CA THR A 3 3.90 -3.11 -16.53
C THR A 3 5.16 -2.26 -16.33
N ILE A 4 5.05 -1.10 -15.66
CA ILE A 4 6.20 -0.20 -15.39
C ILE A 4 7.21 -0.89 -14.48
N LEU A 5 6.72 -1.64 -13.49
CA LEU A 5 7.53 -2.39 -12.54
C LEU A 5 7.94 -3.79 -13.05
N GLU A 6 7.60 -4.13 -14.30
CA GLU A 6 7.92 -5.43 -14.94
C GLU A 6 7.56 -6.65 -14.09
N LYS A 7 6.39 -6.62 -13.46
CA LYS A 7 5.94 -7.70 -12.55
C LYS A 7 5.53 -8.99 -13.27
N HIS A 8 5.32 -8.96 -14.59
CA HIS A 8 4.98 -10.11 -15.43
C HIS A 8 3.76 -10.92 -14.97
N HIS A 9 2.87 -10.30 -14.20
CA HIS A 9 1.60 -10.89 -13.78
C HIS A 9 0.49 -9.84 -13.88
N THR A 10 -0.74 -10.30 -13.94
CA THR A 10 -1.94 -9.49 -14.03
C THR A 10 -2.69 -9.46 -12.70
N ARG A 11 -3.71 -8.62 -12.60
CA ARG A 11 -4.65 -8.65 -11.47
C ARG A 11 -5.31 -10.01 -11.32
N ALA A 12 -5.73 -10.65 -12.43
CA ALA A 12 -6.36 -11.96 -12.39
C ALA A 12 -5.41 -13.05 -11.82
N ASP A 13 -4.12 -12.95 -12.10
CA ASP A 13 -3.13 -13.87 -11.55
C ASP A 13 -3.00 -13.69 -10.03
N VAL A 14 -3.09 -12.44 -9.52
CA VAL A 14 -3.08 -12.15 -8.09
C VAL A 14 -4.35 -12.68 -7.42
N GLU A 15 -5.52 -12.47 -8.02
CA GLU A 15 -6.81 -12.98 -7.54
C GLU A 15 -6.79 -14.51 -7.44
N ALA A 16 -6.33 -15.18 -8.50
CA ALA A 16 -6.19 -16.64 -8.52
C ALA A 16 -5.22 -17.14 -7.44
N ALA A 17 -4.10 -16.45 -7.21
CA ALA A 17 -3.15 -16.81 -6.17
C ALA A 17 -3.76 -16.66 -4.76
N ILE A 18 -4.54 -15.61 -4.52
CA ILE A 18 -5.26 -15.40 -3.26
C ILE A 18 -6.23 -16.56 -3.00
N ASP A 19 -7.04 -16.93 -4.01
CA ASP A 19 -8.01 -18.02 -3.90
C ASP A 19 -7.33 -19.36 -3.59
N ILE A 20 -6.20 -19.67 -4.27
CA ILE A 20 -5.42 -20.88 -4.02
C ILE A 20 -4.90 -20.90 -2.58
N VAL A 21 -4.28 -19.80 -2.11
CA VAL A 21 -3.70 -19.73 -0.76
C VAL A 21 -4.78 -19.83 0.30
N HIS A 22 -5.92 -19.14 0.13
CA HIS A 22 -7.06 -19.25 1.03
C HIS A 22 -7.58 -20.69 1.13
N GLY A 23 -7.61 -21.43 0.01
CA GLY A 23 -8.03 -22.83 -0.03
C GLY A 23 -7.08 -23.80 0.69
N THR A 24 -5.83 -23.41 0.96
CA THR A 24 -4.82 -24.27 1.63
C THR A 24 -4.75 -24.06 3.15
N GLY A 25 -5.36 -22.99 3.67
CA GLY A 25 -5.21 -22.59 5.07
C GLY A 25 -3.84 -22.00 5.42
N ILE A 26 -2.99 -21.72 4.43
CA ILE A 26 -1.71 -21.03 4.63
C ILE A 26 -1.98 -19.55 4.92
N ALA A 27 -1.30 -19.00 5.92
CA ALA A 27 -1.42 -17.59 6.25
C ALA A 27 -0.84 -16.72 5.13
N LEU A 28 -1.68 -15.86 4.54
CA LEU A 28 -1.28 -14.91 3.51
C LEU A 28 -0.88 -13.58 4.14
N ARG A 29 0.26 -13.01 3.73
CA ARG A 29 0.69 -11.65 4.10
C ARG A 29 1.12 -10.90 2.84
N PRO A 30 0.17 -10.29 2.12
CA PRO A 30 0.49 -9.51 0.93
C PRO A 30 1.23 -8.23 1.31
N THR A 31 2.13 -7.80 0.43
CA THR A 31 2.86 -6.54 0.54
C THR A 31 2.51 -5.64 -0.65
N TRP A 32 2.42 -4.35 -0.39
CA TRP A 32 2.03 -3.35 -1.38
C TRP A 32 3.08 -2.24 -1.45
N VAL A 33 3.18 -1.61 -2.61
CA VAL A 33 3.89 -0.34 -2.79
C VAL A 33 2.88 0.66 -3.40
N PRO A 34 1.97 1.22 -2.58
CA PRO A 34 0.88 2.03 -3.07
C PRO A 34 1.32 3.42 -3.54
N PHE A 35 2.42 3.95 -3.01
CA PHE A 35 2.93 5.26 -3.42
C PHE A 35 4.09 5.11 -4.39
N THR A 36 3.80 5.32 -5.66
CA THR A 36 4.79 5.43 -6.74
C THR A 36 4.57 6.73 -7.49
N PRO A 37 5.52 7.23 -8.30
CA PRO A 37 5.31 8.44 -9.10
C PRO A 37 4.16 8.36 -10.10
N TRP A 38 3.61 7.18 -10.31
CA TRP A 38 2.59 6.90 -11.34
C TRP A 38 1.24 6.49 -10.74
N THR A 39 1.14 6.31 -9.44
CA THR A 39 -0.10 5.91 -8.74
C THR A 39 -1.01 7.12 -8.59
N THR A 40 -2.22 7.04 -9.11
CA THR A 40 -3.25 8.06 -8.93
C THR A 40 -4.04 7.86 -7.64
N LEU A 41 -4.87 8.85 -7.26
CA LEU A 41 -5.83 8.68 -6.15
C LEU A 41 -6.83 7.55 -6.43
N ASP A 42 -7.26 7.39 -7.70
CA ASP A 42 -8.13 6.29 -8.11
C ASP A 42 -7.44 4.93 -7.90
N ASP A 43 -6.17 4.80 -8.33
CA ASP A 43 -5.38 3.57 -8.12
C ASP A 43 -5.22 3.25 -6.63
N TYR A 44 -5.01 4.27 -5.79
CA TYR A 44 -4.88 4.08 -4.35
C TYR A 44 -6.19 3.57 -3.73
N LEU A 45 -7.31 4.18 -4.10
CA LEU A 45 -8.65 3.71 -3.67
C LEU A 45 -8.96 2.30 -4.21
N GLU A 46 -8.51 1.98 -5.44
CA GLU A 46 -8.67 0.64 -6.00
C GLU A 46 -7.89 -0.41 -5.20
N ILE A 47 -6.69 -0.09 -4.70
CA ILE A 47 -5.94 -0.97 -3.79
C ILE A 47 -6.74 -1.23 -2.51
N LEU A 48 -7.29 -0.20 -1.89
CA LEU A 48 -8.12 -0.35 -0.69
C LEU A 48 -9.36 -1.18 -0.97
N GLN A 49 -10.05 -0.90 -2.09
CA GLN A 49 -11.21 -1.67 -2.54
C GLN A 49 -10.86 -3.15 -2.77
N PHE A 50 -9.70 -3.42 -3.35
CA PHE A 50 -9.22 -4.78 -3.56
C PHE A 50 -9.02 -5.53 -2.24
N VAL A 51 -8.36 -4.88 -1.28
CA VAL A 51 -8.13 -5.44 0.06
C VAL A 51 -9.44 -5.75 0.78
N ASP A 52 -10.42 -4.84 0.73
CA ASP A 52 -11.74 -5.03 1.35
C ASP A 52 -12.53 -6.16 0.66
N THR A 53 -12.56 -6.16 -0.69
CA THR A 53 -13.29 -7.16 -1.49
C THR A 53 -12.76 -8.58 -1.27
N HIS A 54 -11.43 -8.73 -1.19
CA HIS A 54 -10.79 -10.04 -0.98
C HIS A 54 -10.60 -10.40 0.51
N ARG A 55 -11.20 -9.63 1.44
CA ARG A 55 -11.15 -9.88 2.89
C ARG A 55 -9.72 -9.93 3.44
N LEU A 56 -8.84 -9.10 2.91
CA LEU A 56 -7.42 -9.09 3.25
C LEU A 56 -7.05 -8.10 4.37
N VAL A 57 -8.01 -7.37 4.94
CA VAL A 57 -7.72 -6.29 5.90
C VAL A 57 -6.84 -6.76 7.06
N TYR A 58 -7.13 -7.93 7.64
CA TYR A 58 -6.32 -8.50 8.74
C TYR A 58 -5.06 -9.24 8.26
N HIS A 59 -4.89 -9.40 6.95
CA HIS A 59 -3.71 -10.02 6.33
C HIS A 59 -2.66 -9.00 5.89
N VAL A 60 -3.03 -7.72 5.81
CA VAL A 60 -2.15 -6.61 5.40
C VAL A 60 -1.82 -5.76 6.60
N ASP A 61 -0.54 -5.65 6.94
CA ASP A 61 -0.13 -4.71 7.99
C ASP A 61 -0.41 -3.27 7.55
N PRO A 62 -0.98 -2.40 8.43
CA PRO A 62 -1.31 -1.03 8.07
C PRO A 62 -0.15 -0.23 7.48
N VAL A 63 1.10 -0.51 7.87
CA VAL A 63 2.30 0.13 7.30
C VAL A 63 2.40 -0.06 5.78
N GLN A 64 1.84 -1.15 5.25
CA GLN A 64 1.87 -1.42 3.81
C GLN A 64 1.09 -0.38 3.00
N TYR A 65 0.10 0.29 3.59
CA TYR A 65 -0.64 1.36 2.94
C TYR A 65 0.13 2.68 2.87
N ALA A 66 1.26 2.79 3.56
CA ALA A 66 2.14 3.95 3.56
C ALA A 66 3.47 3.72 2.82
N VAL A 67 3.71 2.53 2.27
CA VAL A 67 4.98 2.22 1.60
C VAL A 67 5.13 3.06 0.34
N ARG A 68 6.25 3.80 0.27
CA ARG A 68 6.65 4.61 -0.87
C ARG A 68 7.76 3.92 -1.66
N LEU A 69 7.68 3.99 -2.99
CA LEU A 69 8.69 3.40 -3.87
C LEU A 69 10.07 4.01 -3.60
N LEU A 70 11.02 3.17 -3.23
CA LEU A 70 12.44 3.53 -3.13
C LEU A 70 13.11 3.32 -4.49
N VAL A 71 13.97 4.26 -4.86
CA VAL A 71 14.75 4.22 -6.10
C VAL A 71 16.24 4.36 -5.75
N PRO A 72 16.91 3.26 -5.36
CA PRO A 72 18.32 3.32 -5.02
C PRO A 72 19.20 3.58 -6.26
N PRO A 73 20.44 4.09 -6.08
CA PRO A 73 21.43 4.16 -7.14
C PRO A 73 21.62 2.80 -7.81
N GLY A 74 21.67 2.79 -9.14
CA GLY A 74 21.75 1.56 -9.93
C GLY A 74 20.42 0.84 -10.15
N SER A 75 19.31 1.37 -9.63
CA SER A 75 17.98 0.81 -9.91
C SER A 75 17.68 0.78 -11.40
N TYR A 76 17.16 -0.34 -11.89
CA TYR A 76 16.70 -0.49 -13.27
C TYR A 76 15.67 0.59 -13.66
N LEU A 77 14.86 1.03 -12.71
CA LEU A 77 13.86 2.08 -12.92
C LEU A 77 14.47 3.38 -13.45
N LEU A 78 15.71 3.70 -13.11
CA LEU A 78 16.39 4.92 -13.59
C LEU A 78 16.55 4.96 -15.11
N ASN A 79 16.54 3.80 -15.77
CA ASN A 79 16.68 3.68 -17.22
C ASN A 79 15.32 3.69 -17.96
N ARG A 80 14.21 3.68 -17.23
CA ARG A 80 12.87 3.63 -17.82
C ARG A 80 12.47 4.98 -18.40
N PRO A 81 11.79 5.00 -19.56
CA PRO A 81 11.27 6.24 -20.14
C PRO A 81 10.36 7.01 -19.18
N GLU A 82 9.53 6.30 -18.43
CA GLU A 82 8.58 6.85 -17.47
C GLU A 82 9.27 7.58 -16.32
N THR A 83 10.47 7.17 -15.96
CA THR A 83 11.26 7.81 -14.90
C THR A 83 11.97 9.06 -15.36
N LYS A 84 12.28 9.17 -16.67
CA LYS A 84 12.99 10.32 -17.23
C LYS A 84 12.21 11.64 -17.13
N THR A 85 10.89 11.56 -16.94
CA THR A 85 10.03 12.73 -16.75
C THR A 85 9.97 13.20 -15.30
N LEU A 86 10.55 12.44 -14.38
CA LEU A 86 10.55 12.74 -12.95
C LEU A 86 11.76 13.59 -12.56
N SER A 87 11.55 14.56 -11.68
CA SER A 87 12.64 15.26 -11.02
C SER A 87 13.19 14.38 -9.89
N LEU A 88 14.32 13.75 -10.13
CA LEU A 88 14.99 12.89 -9.16
C LEU A 88 16.18 13.61 -8.54
N THR A 89 16.28 13.62 -7.22
CA THR A 89 17.42 14.14 -6.47
C THR A 89 18.00 13.03 -5.60
N LEU A 90 19.30 12.76 -5.74
CA LEU A 90 19.95 11.77 -4.90
C LEU A 90 20.08 12.29 -3.47
N ASP A 91 19.52 11.56 -2.53
CA ASP A 91 19.79 11.68 -1.11
C ASP A 91 20.87 10.65 -0.74
N GLU A 92 22.10 11.13 -0.56
CA GLU A 92 23.25 10.28 -0.26
C GLU A 92 23.10 9.61 1.13
N ALA A 93 22.48 10.27 2.08
CA ALA A 93 22.29 9.73 3.43
C ALA A 93 21.26 8.60 3.45
N ALA A 94 20.19 8.72 2.67
CA ALA A 94 19.16 7.68 2.50
C ALA A 94 19.55 6.63 1.45
N PHE A 95 20.65 6.83 0.71
CA PHE A 95 21.08 5.99 -0.42
C PHE A 95 19.94 5.71 -1.42
N SER A 96 19.15 6.75 -1.71
CA SER A 96 17.98 6.66 -2.59
C SER A 96 17.72 7.97 -3.30
N TYR A 97 17.12 7.91 -4.49
CA TYR A 97 16.59 9.11 -5.14
C TYR A 97 15.26 9.50 -4.51
N THR A 98 15.14 10.76 -4.13
CA THR A 98 13.88 11.38 -3.75
C THR A 98 13.13 11.83 -5.00
N TRP A 99 11.81 11.81 -4.93
CA TRP A 99 10.93 12.24 -5.99
C TRP A 99 9.68 12.88 -5.41
N ALA A 100 9.11 13.84 -6.14
CA ALA A 100 7.80 14.41 -5.87
C ALA A 100 6.78 13.82 -6.84
N HIS A 101 5.56 13.60 -6.38
CA HIS A 101 4.49 13.12 -7.23
C HIS A 101 3.98 14.26 -8.13
N PRO A 102 3.64 14.02 -9.43
CA PRO A 102 3.06 15.04 -10.30
C PRO A 102 1.75 15.66 -9.76
N ASP A 103 0.94 14.87 -9.06
CA ASP A 103 -0.20 15.37 -8.28
C ASP A 103 0.20 15.52 -6.81
N ALA A 104 0.31 16.76 -6.34
CA ALA A 104 0.72 17.08 -4.96
C ALA A 104 -0.20 16.45 -3.89
N ARG A 105 -1.45 16.13 -4.24
CA ARG A 105 -2.37 15.45 -3.32
C ARG A 105 -1.87 14.06 -2.93
N MET A 106 -1.16 13.37 -3.83
CA MET A 106 -0.57 12.06 -3.52
C MET A 106 0.56 12.15 -2.49
N ASP A 107 1.39 13.22 -2.54
CA ASP A 107 2.42 13.44 -1.53
C ASP A 107 1.81 13.80 -0.18
N GLU A 108 0.73 14.59 -0.17
CA GLU A 108 0.00 14.93 1.05
C GLU A 108 -0.72 13.71 1.63
N LEU A 109 -1.34 12.88 0.79
CA LEU A 109 -1.96 11.61 1.22
C LEU A 109 -0.92 10.69 1.85
N HIS A 110 0.25 10.51 1.20
CA HIS A 110 1.34 9.71 1.74
C HIS A 110 1.75 10.17 3.15
N LYS A 111 1.97 11.47 3.31
CA LYS A 111 2.36 12.07 4.59
C LYS A 111 1.30 11.84 5.68
N THR A 112 0.03 12.07 5.34
CA THR A 112 -1.09 11.93 6.28
C THR A 112 -1.32 10.47 6.67
N VAL A 113 -1.28 9.55 5.70
CA VAL A 113 -1.43 8.11 5.95
C VAL A 113 -0.25 7.58 6.77
N SER A 114 0.98 8.00 6.46
CA SER A 114 2.16 7.58 7.24
C SER A 114 2.04 8.00 8.71
N ALA A 115 1.66 9.25 8.97
CA ALA A 115 1.46 9.75 10.33
C ALA A 115 0.30 9.03 11.05
N LEU A 116 -0.81 8.76 10.35
CA LEU A 116 -1.93 8.00 10.91
C LEU A 116 -1.50 6.60 11.34
N VAL A 117 -0.87 5.85 10.43
CA VAL A 117 -0.43 4.48 10.69
C VAL A 117 0.54 4.40 11.86
N GLU A 118 1.50 5.32 11.92
CA GLU A 118 2.46 5.39 13.02
C GLU A 118 1.78 5.69 14.37
N ASN A 119 0.86 6.64 14.40
CA ASN A 119 0.11 6.99 15.60
C ASN A 119 -0.81 5.85 16.06
N ASP A 120 -1.53 5.24 15.15
CA ASP A 120 -2.44 4.12 15.45
C ASP A 120 -1.65 2.89 15.94
N ALA A 121 -0.49 2.60 15.36
CA ALA A 121 0.38 1.53 15.82
C ALA A 121 0.88 1.77 17.26
N ARG A 122 1.30 3.00 17.60
CA ARG A 122 1.71 3.37 18.96
C ARG A 122 0.55 3.30 19.96
N ALA A 123 -0.65 3.63 19.53
CA ALA A 123 -1.86 3.59 20.35
C ALA A 123 -2.49 2.20 20.46
N GLY A 124 -2.00 1.21 19.69
CA GLY A 124 -2.57 -0.14 19.66
C GLY A 124 -3.97 -0.19 19.05
N VAL A 125 -4.27 0.69 18.10
CA VAL A 125 -5.56 0.72 17.40
C VAL A 125 -5.71 -0.55 16.56
N ASP A 126 -6.93 -1.07 16.49
CA ASP A 126 -7.25 -2.26 15.69
C ASP A 126 -7.00 -2.03 14.19
N THR A 127 -6.49 -3.08 13.52
CA THR A 127 -6.13 -3.03 12.10
C THR A 127 -7.30 -2.60 11.20
N LEU A 128 -8.51 -3.09 11.50
CA LEU A 128 -9.72 -2.74 10.74
C LEU A 128 -10.08 -1.25 10.92
N GLU A 129 -9.96 -0.74 12.13
CA GLU A 129 -10.21 0.68 12.40
C GLU A 129 -9.21 1.57 11.68
N THR A 130 -7.91 1.23 11.76
CA THR A 130 -6.86 1.95 11.02
C THR A 130 -7.13 1.91 9.51
N PHE A 131 -7.53 0.76 8.95
CA PHE A 131 -7.86 0.62 7.54
C PHE A 131 -8.99 1.57 7.11
N TYR A 132 -10.07 1.65 7.89
CA TYR A 132 -11.17 2.56 7.55
C TYR A 132 -10.82 4.04 7.69
N ARG A 133 -9.95 4.38 8.63
CA ARG A 133 -9.40 5.74 8.73
C ARG A 133 -8.57 6.10 7.51
N ILE A 134 -7.71 5.19 7.03
CA ILE A 134 -6.95 5.37 5.79
C ILE A 134 -7.89 5.55 4.61
N TRP A 135 -8.93 4.71 4.51
CA TRP A 135 -9.94 4.81 3.45
C TRP A 135 -10.62 6.17 3.44
N SER A 136 -11.05 6.64 4.62
CA SER A 136 -11.70 7.95 4.76
C SER A 136 -10.79 9.08 4.26
N LEU A 137 -9.52 9.09 4.69
CA LEU A 137 -8.54 10.09 4.23
C LEU A 137 -8.39 10.11 2.71
N ALA A 138 -8.28 8.92 2.09
CA ALA A 138 -8.13 8.81 0.64
C ALA A 138 -9.39 9.26 -0.10
N ALA A 139 -10.58 8.87 0.39
CA ALA A 139 -11.87 9.26 -0.19
C ALA A 139 -12.11 10.77 -0.08
N ASP A 140 -11.80 11.37 1.06
CA ASP A 140 -11.94 12.81 1.28
C ASP A 140 -11.01 13.60 0.33
N MET A 141 -9.77 13.16 0.18
CA MET A 141 -8.81 13.80 -0.72
C MET A 141 -9.17 13.64 -2.19
N HIS A 142 -9.79 12.52 -2.55
CA HIS A 142 -10.32 12.27 -3.90
C HIS A 142 -11.59 13.08 -4.17
N GLY A 143 -12.33 13.49 -3.13
CA GLY A 143 -13.62 14.15 -3.25
C GLY A 143 -14.77 13.19 -3.63
N SER A 144 -14.57 11.90 -3.42
CA SER A 144 -15.57 10.86 -3.72
C SER A 144 -16.22 10.32 -2.45
N ARG A 145 -17.49 9.87 -2.60
CA ARG A 145 -18.19 9.15 -1.53
C ARG A 145 -18.00 7.63 -1.67
N HIS A 146 -16.76 7.19 -1.85
CA HIS A 146 -16.48 5.77 -1.83
C HIS A 146 -16.66 5.24 -0.41
N THR A 147 -17.73 4.51 -0.21
CA THR A 147 -18.01 3.86 1.08
C THR A 147 -17.42 2.46 1.02
N PRO A 148 -16.61 2.04 2.02
CA PRO A 148 -16.16 0.66 2.13
C PRO A 148 -17.35 -0.28 2.12
N LEU A 149 -17.23 -1.46 1.51
CA LEU A 149 -18.29 -2.48 1.50
C LEU A 149 -18.67 -2.94 2.92
N GLY A 150 -17.82 -2.61 3.89
CA GLY A 150 -18.11 -2.78 5.30
C GLY A 150 -18.35 -4.24 5.66
N PHE A 151 -17.41 -5.11 5.38
CA PHE A 151 -17.48 -6.47 5.91
C PHE A 151 -17.42 -6.44 7.44
N ARG A 152 -18.59 -6.25 8.06
CA ARG A 152 -18.81 -6.47 9.49
C ARG A 152 -18.86 -7.98 9.77
N SER A 153 -17.94 -8.76 9.26
CA SER A 153 -17.91 -10.14 9.67
C SER A 153 -17.15 -10.23 11.00
N LYS A 154 -17.87 -10.62 12.04
CA LYS A 154 -17.31 -11.15 13.29
C LYS A 154 -16.70 -12.53 13.06
N GLU A 155 -16.26 -12.85 11.85
CA GLU A 155 -15.48 -14.06 11.64
C GLU A 155 -14.18 -13.87 12.42
N VAL A 156 -13.91 -14.81 13.29
CA VAL A 156 -12.66 -14.89 14.06
C VAL A 156 -11.55 -15.14 13.02
N HIS A 157 -11.04 -14.06 12.44
CA HIS A 157 -9.86 -14.14 11.61
C HIS A 157 -8.69 -14.44 12.53
N GLN A 158 -8.12 -15.61 12.39
CA GLN A 158 -6.83 -15.91 12.99
C GLN A 158 -5.81 -15.00 12.28
N PRO A 159 -5.29 -13.94 12.93
CA PRO A 159 -4.31 -13.09 12.27
C PRO A 159 -3.10 -13.93 11.87
N ALA A 160 -2.56 -13.66 10.69
CA ALA A 160 -1.31 -14.30 10.28
C ALA A 160 -0.25 -14.10 11.37
N PRO A 161 0.57 -15.11 11.69
CA PRO A 161 1.63 -14.97 12.68
C PRO A 161 2.49 -13.75 12.33
N ARG A 162 2.62 -12.83 13.28
CA ARG A 162 3.49 -11.67 13.12
C ARG A 162 4.91 -12.07 13.49
N ILE A 163 5.88 -11.59 12.73
CA ILE A 163 7.27 -11.63 13.15
C ILE A 163 7.38 -10.68 14.34
N THR A 164 7.64 -11.24 15.52
CA THR A 164 7.72 -10.47 16.78
C THR A 164 9.12 -9.91 17.03
N GLU A 165 10.06 -10.13 16.10
CA GLU A 165 11.40 -9.60 16.18
C GLU A 165 11.41 -8.12 15.85
N ALA A 166 12.19 -7.34 16.61
CA ALA A 166 12.33 -5.89 16.46
C ALA A 166 13.19 -5.53 15.23
N TRP A 167 12.75 -5.94 14.04
CA TRP A 167 13.40 -5.59 12.76
C TRP A 167 13.09 -4.17 12.29
N PHE A 168 12.22 -3.47 13.00
CA PHE A 168 11.80 -2.11 12.70
C PHE A 168 12.25 -1.20 13.85
N CYS A 169 13.53 -0.93 13.90
CA CYS A 169 14.09 0.19 14.68
C CYS A 169 14.15 1.43 13.80
#